data_b1e620459ce8aff82c1ee5a8d41b0e9b
#
_entry.id   b1e620459ce8aff82c1ee5a8d41b0e9b
#
_cell.length_a   1.000
_cell.length_b   1.000
_cell.length_c   1.000
_cell.angle_alpha   90.00
_cell.angle_beta   90.00
_cell.angle_gamma   90.00
#
_symmetry.space_group_name_H-M   'P 1'
#
loop_
_entity.id
_entity.type
_entity.pdbx_description
1 polymer ?
#
loop_
_entity_poly.entity_id
_entity_poly.type
_entity_poly.pdbx_seq_one_letter_code
_entity_poly.pdbx_strand_id
1 'polypeptide(L)'
;MIGAAVIFAYRVNGERAPPQPILGVVHETEIRIAPETSGRLASFRVAPGQPVRKGDVLAVLSTPELTAAVEEAKANAATARADRANVYAGTRKEEVDIAAQDVRIAEANQLLAKQQQVRAATLAARQFASKQQLDESTAALAKADANLALLKAVYTQTQAGPTKEERAIADAKVDLAEATIADLEAKLAKTTLVAPADGVVGLLVAELGEAISPGQPVMTLEVGSERWFTLTIREDRLADIAIGSKLQFMTARGNRIEARVTELRPLGEFAVWRAARAVGDHDINSFLVRADPVAPVDGLEPGMTVWLDRS
;
A
#
# COMPACT_ATOMS: atom_id res chain seq x y z
N MET A 1 103.44 -14.75 -4.16
CA MET A 1 102.31 -15.23 -4.98
C MET A 1 101.07 -14.43 -4.64
N ILE A 2 100.61 -13.61 -5.51
CA ILE A 2 99.60 -12.60 -5.31
C ILE A 2 98.22 -13.23 -5.73
N GLY A 3 97.30 -13.43 -4.81
CA GLY A 3 95.95 -13.89 -5.05
C GLY A 3 95.01 -12.73 -5.29
N ALA A 4 94.56 -12.50 -6.52
CA ALA A 4 93.55 -11.50 -6.88
C ALA A 4 92.15 -11.96 -6.49
N ALA A 5 91.54 -11.26 -5.54
CA ALA A 5 90.16 -11.43 -5.16
C ALA A 5 89.22 -10.66 -6.19
N VAL A 6 88.58 -11.41 -7.07
CA VAL A 6 87.58 -10.84 -7.93
C VAL A 6 86.26 -10.71 -7.16
N ILE A 7 85.95 -9.48 -6.77
CA ILE A 7 84.65 -9.14 -6.16
C ILE A 7 83.63 -9.05 -7.33
N PHE A 8 82.82 -10.08 -7.45
CA PHE A 8 81.70 -10.10 -8.40
C PHE A 8 80.55 -9.28 -7.78
N ALA A 9 80.46 -8.00 -8.15
CA ALA A 9 79.34 -7.16 -7.73
C ALA A 9 78.08 -7.61 -8.52
N TYR A 10 77.26 -8.42 -7.86
CA TYR A 10 75.90 -8.68 -8.32
C TYR A 10 75.09 -7.38 -8.23
N ARG A 11 74.98 -6.64 -9.34
CA ARG A 11 73.94 -5.64 -9.49
C ARG A 11 72.60 -6.37 -9.60
N VAL A 12 71.88 -6.46 -8.46
CA VAL A 12 70.49 -6.79 -8.46
C VAL A 12 69.76 -5.61 -9.12
N ASN A 13 69.58 -5.70 -10.44
CA ASN A 13 68.65 -4.86 -11.14
C ASN A 13 67.27 -5.24 -10.61
N GLY A 14 66.75 -4.51 -9.64
CA GLY A 14 65.35 -4.63 -9.22
C GLY A 14 64.44 -4.22 -10.38
N GLU A 15 64.16 -5.15 -11.29
CA GLU A 15 63.04 -4.99 -12.21
C GLU A 15 61.80 -4.74 -11.34
N ARG A 16 61.37 -3.47 -11.31
CA ARG A 16 60.06 -3.15 -10.73
C ARG A 16 59.06 -4.01 -11.47
N ALA A 17 58.44 -4.94 -10.76
CA ALA A 17 57.34 -5.72 -11.31
C ALA A 17 56.37 -4.75 -12.02
N PRO A 18 55.90 -5.06 -13.21
CA PRO A 18 54.96 -4.18 -13.94
C PRO A 18 53.77 -3.86 -13.00
N PRO A 19 53.35 -2.61 -13.00
CA PRO A 19 52.24 -2.20 -12.10
C PRO A 19 51.05 -3.09 -12.32
N GLN A 20 50.62 -3.79 -11.30
CA GLN A 20 49.46 -4.69 -11.35
C GLN A 20 48.25 -3.90 -11.87
N PRO A 21 47.49 -4.44 -12.80
CA PRO A 21 46.29 -3.79 -13.31
C PRO A 21 45.29 -3.57 -12.16
N ILE A 22 44.62 -2.44 -12.19
CA ILE A 22 43.53 -2.18 -11.24
C ILE A 22 42.30 -2.88 -11.79
N LEU A 23 41.82 -3.86 -11.02
CA LEU A 23 40.64 -4.65 -11.38
C LEU A 23 39.39 -4.00 -10.81
N GLY A 24 38.33 -4.06 -11.60
CA GLY A 24 36.98 -3.70 -11.19
C GLY A 24 36.02 -4.84 -11.48
N VAL A 25 34.86 -4.75 -10.88
CA VAL A 25 33.75 -5.70 -11.07
C VAL A 25 32.54 -4.95 -11.60
N VAL A 26 31.87 -5.56 -12.56
CA VAL A 26 30.59 -5.06 -13.09
C VAL A 26 29.50 -5.37 -12.08
N HIS A 27 28.73 -4.37 -11.73
CA HIS A 27 27.51 -4.48 -10.92
C HIS A 27 26.31 -4.04 -11.74
N GLU A 28 25.14 -4.47 -11.30
CA GLU A 28 23.86 -4.13 -11.88
C GLU A 28 22.85 -3.90 -10.78
N THR A 29 21.82 -3.09 -11.01
CA THR A 29 20.73 -2.92 -10.05
C THR A 29 19.89 -4.17 -10.00
N GLU A 30 19.88 -4.81 -8.84
CA GLU A 30 19.06 -5.97 -8.53
C GLU A 30 17.93 -5.56 -7.60
N ILE A 31 16.70 -5.70 -8.05
CA ILE A 31 15.50 -5.44 -7.25
C ILE A 31 15.00 -6.76 -6.68
N ARG A 32 14.89 -6.84 -5.35
CA ARG A 32 14.30 -7.99 -4.67
C ARG A 32 12.80 -7.84 -4.64
N ILE A 33 12.09 -8.75 -5.30
CA ILE A 33 10.64 -8.79 -5.34
C ILE A 33 10.14 -9.57 -4.13
N ALA A 34 9.43 -8.87 -3.25
CA ALA A 34 8.86 -9.42 -2.03
C ALA A 34 7.39 -8.99 -1.89
N PRO A 35 6.49 -9.83 -1.35
CA PRO A 35 5.11 -9.45 -1.12
C PRO A 35 4.96 -8.51 0.06
N GLU A 36 3.89 -7.71 0.04
CA GLU A 36 3.47 -6.87 1.17
C GLU A 36 2.52 -7.62 2.13
N THR A 37 1.98 -8.76 1.68
CA THR A 37 1.04 -9.59 2.45
C THR A 37 1.54 -11.02 2.55
N SER A 38 1.20 -11.72 3.65
CA SER A 38 1.49 -13.15 3.79
C SER A 38 0.60 -13.99 2.87
N GLY A 39 1.13 -15.12 2.42
CA GLY A 39 0.39 -16.07 1.60
C GLY A 39 1.25 -17.27 1.21
N ARG A 40 0.66 -18.26 0.55
CA ARG A 40 1.39 -19.39 0.00
C ARG A 40 1.68 -19.13 -1.48
N LEU A 41 2.92 -19.32 -1.90
CA LEU A 41 3.30 -19.15 -3.31
C LEU A 41 2.59 -20.19 -4.19
N ALA A 42 1.62 -19.72 -4.98
CA ALA A 42 0.79 -20.58 -5.82
C ALA A 42 1.41 -20.86 -7.19
N SER A 43 1.98 -19.85 -7.82
CA SER A 43 2.58 -19.99 -9.15
C SER A 43 3.58 -18.86 -9.46
N PHE A 44 4.62 -19.21 -10.20
CA PHE A 44 5.39 -18.25 -10.98
C PHE A 44 4.75 -18.11 -12.37
N ARG A 45 4.74 -16.90 -12.90
CA ARG A 45 4.27 -16.59 -14.26
C ARG A 45 5.42 -16.36 -15.24
N VAL A 46 6.63 -16.37 -14.72
CA VAL A 46 7.88 -16.06 -15.43
C VAL A 46 8.94 -17.11 -15.08
N ALA A 47 9.95 -17.23 -15.93
CA ALA A 47 11.10 -18.11 -15.73
C ALA A 47 12.39 -17.27 -15.54
N PRO A 48 13.43 -17.82 -14.87
CA PRO A 48 14.74 -17.19 -14.81
C PRO A 48 15.29 -16.86 -16.22
N GLY A 49 15.88 -15.68 -16.37
CA GLY A 49 16.38 -15.18 -17.64
C GLY A 49 15.32 -14.61 -18.59
N GLN A 50 14.04 -14.61 -18.20
CA GLN A 50 12.97 -14.07 -19.02
C GLN A 50 12.92 -12.53 -18.91
N PRO A 51 12.91 -11.79 -20.05
CA PRO A 51 12.68 -10.35 -20.02
C PRO A 51 11.23 -10.04 -19.66
N VAL A 52 11.03 -9.03 -18.81
CA VAL A 52 9.72 -8.56 -18.33
C VAL A 52 9.65 -7.04 -18.40
N ARG A 53 8.42 -6.53 -18.52
CA ARG A 53 8.13 -5.10 -18.50
C ARG A 53 7.51 -4.71 -17.18
N LYS A 54 7.64 -3.44 -16.84
CA LYS A 54 6.94 -2.86 -15.68
C LYS A 54 5.45 -3.16 -15.73
N GLY A 55 4.93 -3.76 -14.64
CA GLY A 55 3.53 -4.17 -14.50
C GLY A 55 3.24 -5.62 -14.90
N ASP A 56 4.18 -6.34 -15.52
CA ASP A 56 4.00 -7.76 -15.81
C ASP A 56 3.86 -8.57 -14.52
N VAL A 57 2.96 -9.55 -14.53
CA VAL A 57 2.75 -10.44 -13.38
C VAL A 57 3.90 -11.44 -13.28
N LEU A 58 4.58 -11.44 -12.15
CA LEU A 58 5.73 -12.29 -11.86
C LEU A 58 5.35 -13.56 -11.11
N ALA A 59 4.56 -13.41 -10.05
CA ALA A 59 4.12 -14.52 -9.21
C ALA A 59 2.76 -14.21 -8.57
N VAL A 60 2.06 -15.25 -8.13
CA VAL A 60 0.77 -15.15 -7.46
C VAL A 60 0.82 -15.92 -6.15
N LEU A 61 0.40 -15.26 -5.07
CA LEU A 61 0.19 -15.89 -3.77
C LEU A 61 -1.26 -16.37 -3.64
N SER A 62 -1.46 -17.54 -3.07
CA SER A 62 -2.76 -18.05 -2.65
C SER A 62 -3.06 -17.61 -1.22
N THR A 63 -4.20 -16.95 -1.04
CA THR A 63 -4.67 -16.43 0.26
C THR A 63 -6.17 -16.71 0.37
N PRO A 64 -6.59 -17.98 0.58
CA PRO A 64 -8.00 -18.37 0.61
C PRO A 64 -8.77 -17.61 1.71
N GLU A 65 -8.13 -17.33 2.83
CA GLU A 65 -8.72 -16.59 3.95
C GLU A 65 -9.06 -15.15 3.54
N LEU A 66 -8.18 -14.50 2.79
CA LEU A 66 -8.42 -13.14 2.30
C LEU A 66 -9.52 -13.12 1.23
N THR A 67 -9.56 -14.14 0.36
CA THR A 67 -10.63 -14.29 -0.62
C THR A 67 -11.98 -14.47 0.07
N ALA A 68 -12.05 -15.33 1.10
CA ALA A 68 -13.26 -15.52 1.89
C ALA A 68 -13.69 -14.23 2.61
N ALA A 69 -12.74 -13.46 3.16
CA ALA A 69 -13.03 -12.18 3.81
C ALA A 69 -13.60 -11.13 2.83
N VAL A 70 -13.14 -11.11 1.58
CA VAL A 70 -13.72 -10.26 0.53
C VAL A 70 -15.18 -10.64 0.26
N GLU A 71 -15.49 -11.94 0.15
CA GLU A 71 -16.86 -12.39 -0.09
C GLU A 71 -17.77 -12.13 1.12
N GLU A 72 -17.28 -12.28 2.34
CA GLU A 72 -17.99 -11.87 3.56
C GLU A 72 -18.30 -10.37 3.57
N ALA A 73 -17.32 -9.53 3.26
CA ALA A 73 -17.52 -8.07 3.17
C ALA A 73 -18.55 -7.70 2.10
N LYS A 74 -18.56 -8.38 0.95
CA LYS A 74 -19.60 -8.20 -0.09
C LYS A 74 -20.99 -8.57 0.40
N ALA A 75 -21.10 -9.66 1.15
CA ALA A 75 -22.37 -10.07 1.75
C ALA A 75 -22.87 -9.03 2.79
N ASN A 76 -21.96 -8.51 3.62
CA ASN A 76 -22.27 -7.46 4.58
C ASN A 76 -22.72 -6.16 3.87
N ALA A 77 -22.07 -5.77 2.78
CA ALA A 77 -22.50 -4.61 1.99
C ALA A 77 -23.86 -4.83 1.32
N ALA A 78 -24.15 -6.04 0.87
CA ALA A 78 -25.47 -6.37 0.34
C ALA A 78 -26.56 -6.22 1.41
N THR A 79 -26.30 -6.65 2.63
CA THR A 79 -27.20 -6.46 3.80
C THR A 79 -27.41 -4.97 4.09
N ALA A 80 -26.33 -4.18 4.16
CA ALA A 80 -26.40 -2.73 4.40
C ALA A 80 -27.21 -2.01 3.29
N ARG A 81 -27.05 -2.42 2.02
CA ARG A 81 -27.85 -1.87 0.91
C ARG A 81 -29.33 -2.24 1.02
N ALA A 82 -29.64 -3.46 1.48
CA ALA A 82 -31.03 -3.88 1.70
C ALA A 82 -31.66 -3.10 2.87
N ASP A 83 -30.94 -2.90 3.96
CA ASP A 83 -31.39 -2.08 5.09
C ASP A 83 -31.62 -0.63 4.66
N ARG A 84 -30.71 -0.04 3.89
CA ARG A 84 -30.88 1.29 3.28
C ARG A 84 -32.15 1.35 2.43
N ALA A 85 -32.34 0.38 1.54
CA ALA A 85 -33.51 0.31 0.68
C ALA A 85 -34.82 0.26 1.50
N ASN A 86 -34.83 -0.48 2.63
CA ASN A 86 -35.95 -0.55 3.55
C ASN A 86 -36.22 0.81 4.21
N VAL A 87 -35.20 1.52 4.67
CA VAL A 87 -35.34 2.88 5.24
C VAL A 87 -35.89 3.84 4.16
N TYR A 88 -35.38 3.78 2.93
CA TYR A 88 -35.86 4.65 1.85
C TYR A 88 -37.24 4.29 1.32
N ALA A 89 -37.71 3.04 1.45
CA ALA A 89 -39.07 2.63 1.16
C ALA A 89 -40.08 3.33 2.10
N GLY A 90 -39.63 3.72 3.30
CA GLY A 90 -40.43 4.46 4.25
C GLY A 90 -41.50 3.62 4.92
N THR A 91 -42.51 4.31 5.51
CA THR A 91 -43.64 3.68 6.17
C THR A 91 -44.53 2.98 5.17
N ARG A 92 -45.00 1.79 5.48
CA ARG A 92 -45.91 1.05 4.62
C ARG A 92 -47.23 1.79 4.44
N LYS A 93 -47.78 1.75 3.23
CA LYS A 93 -49.05 2.40 2.91
C LYS A 93 -50.17 1.98 3.85
N GLU A 94 -50.22 0.70 4.21
CA GLU A 94 -51.23 0.14 5.09
C GLU A 94 -51.15 0.77 6.52
N GLU A 95 -49.95 1.05 7.03
CA GLU A 95 -49.74 1.70 8.33
C GLU A 95 -50.24 3.15 8.30
N VAL A 96 -49.97 3.86 7.18
CA VAL A 96 -50.46 5.23 6.96
C VAL A 96 -52.00 5.23 6.83
N ASP A 97 -52.57 4.26 6.14
CA ASP A 97 -54.02 4.12 6.00
C ASP A 97 -54.72 3.81 7.33
N ILE A 98 -54.11 2.96 8.19
CA ILE A 98 -54.62 2.68 9.56
C ILE A 98 -54.60 3.98 10.38
N ALA A 99 -53.49 4.70 10.44
CA ALA A 99 -53.43 5.96 11.18
C ALA A 99 -54.41 7.00 10.68
N ALA A 100 -54.71 7.02 9.36
CA ALA A 100 -55.73 7.88 8.79
C ALA A 100 -57.17 7.51 9.24
N GLN A 101 -57.46 6.20 9.41
CA GLN A 101 -58.75 5.75 9.91
C GLN A 101 -58.88 6.11 11.43
N ASP A 102 -57.84 5.99 12.22
CA ASP A 102 -57.83 6.38 13.64
C ASP A 102 -58.15 7.88 13.79
N VAL A 103 -57.63 8.74 12.94
CA VAL A 103 -57.97 10.16 12.89
C VAL A 103 -59.47 10.34 12.61
N ARG A 104 -60.05 9.61 11.59
CA ARG A 104 -61.47 9.69 11.28
C ARG A 104 -62.36 9.27 12.44
N ILE A 105 -62.00 8.21 13.16
CA ILE A 105 -62.70 7.77 14.37
C ILE A 105 -62.67 8.85 15.45
N ALA A 106 -61.53 9.46 15.67
CA ALA A 106 -61.37 10.54 16.65
C ALA A 106 -62.16 11.80 16.21
N GLU A 107 -62.22 12.14 14.96
CA GLU A 107 -63.05 13.25 14.45
C GLU A 107 -64.56 13.00 14.67
N ALA A 108 -65.02 11.78 14.47
CA ALA A 108 -66.43 11.40 14.75
C ALA A 108 -66.70 11.50 16.26
N ASN A 109 -65.80 11.02 17.14
CA ASN A 109 -65.93 11.13 18.59
C ASN A 109 -65.95 12.59 19.06
N GLN A 110 -65.08 13.42 18.52
CA GLN A 110 -65.01 14.86 18.82
C GLN A 110 -66.34 15.55 18.41
N LEU A 111 -66.82 15.25 17.21
CA LEU A 111 -68.11 15.80 16.75
C LEU A 111 -69.26 15.43 17.66
N LEU A 112 -69.33 14.16 18.12
CA LEU A 112 -70.33 13.69 19.10
C LEU A 112 -70.25 14.45 20.42
N ALA A 113 -69.03 14.53 21.01
CA ALA A 113 -68.76 15.25 22.23
C ALA A 113 -69.12 16.74 22.13
N LYS A 114 -68.80 17.39 21.02
CA LYS A 114 -69.17 18.77 20.73
C LYS A 114 -70.67 18.98 20.68
N GLN A 115 -71.43 18.08 19.98
CA GLN A 115 -72.88 18.15 19.96
C GLN A 115 -73.50 17.95 21.34
N GLN A 116 -72.94 17.06 22.16
CA GLN A 116 -73.39 16.83 23.55
C GLN A 116 -73.14 18.07 24.41
N GLN A 117 -71.97 18.69 24.31
CA GLN A 117 -71.63 19.91 25.04
C GLN A 117 -72.54 21.07 24.64
N VAL A 118 -72.80 21.29 23.35
CA VAL A 118 -73.72 22.34 22.86
C VAL A 118 -75.15 22.12 23.36
N ARG A 119 -75.64 20.89 23.38
CA ARG A 119 -76.94 20.56 23.97
C ARG A 119 -76.98 20.83 25.50
N ALA A 120 -75.97 20.38 26.23
CA ALA A 120 -75.86 20.60 27.66
C ALA A 120 -75.79 22.11 28.00
N ALA A 121 -75.03 22.89 27.27
CA ALA A 121 -74.98 24.34 27.44
C ALA A 121 -76.30 25.06 27.20
N THR A 122 -77.01 24.63 26.10
CA THR A 122 -78.32 25.18 25.78
C THR A 122 -79.38 24.88 26.87
N LEU A 123 -79.38 23.65 27.42
CA LEU A 123 -80.31 23.24 28.51
C LEU A 123 -79.92 23.91 29.84
N ALA A 124 -78.64 24.06 30.17
CA ALA A 124 -78.16 24.77 31.35
C ALA A 124 -78.55 26.27 31.31
N ALA A 125 -78.43 26.93 30.14
CA ALA A 125 -78.88 28.28 29.97
C ALA A 125 -80.40 28.49 30.17
N ARG A 126 -81.17 27.44 29.99
CA ARG A 126 -82.61 27.42 30.24
C ARG A 126 -82.98 26.86 31.62
N GLN A 127 -82.02 26.61 32.47
CA GLN A 127 -82.18 26.01 33.84
C GLN A 127 -82.75 24.57 33.84
N PHE A 128 -82.64 23.82 32.68
CA PHE A 128 -83.08 22.45 32.55
C PHE A 128 -81.99 21.41 32.72
N ALA A 129 -80.71 21.86 32.91
CA ALA A 129 -79.59 20.98 33.24
C ALA A 129 -78.75 21.49 34.42
N SER A 130 -78.12 20.59 35.17
CA SER A 130 -77.27 20.96 36.28
C SER A 130 -75.91 21.53 35.78
N LYS A 131 -75.24 22.36 36.56
CA LYS A 131 -73.88 22.86 36.29
C LYS A 131 -72.91 21.70 36.14
N GLN A 132 -73.04 20.66 36.98
CA GLN A 132 -72.20 19.44 36.89
C GLN A 132 -72.31 18.78 35.51
N GLN A 133 -73.50 18.70 34.93
CA GLN A 133 -73.72 18.06 33.64
C GLN A 133 -73.09 18.91 32.52
N LEU A 134 -73.05 20.22 32.61
CA LEU A 134 -72.34 21.09 31.69
C LEU A 134 -70.83 20.92 31.85
N ASP A 135 -70.31 20.89 33.10
CA ASP A 135 -68.88 20.72 33.37
C ASP A 135 -68.37 19.37 32.82
N GLU A 136 -69.17 18.28 33.07
CA GLU A 136 -68.85 16.93 32.54
C GLU A 136 -68.80 16.90 30.99
N SER A 137 -69.78 17.53 30.29
CA SER A 137 -69.78 17.56 28.83
C SER A 137 -68.67 18.41 28.26
N THR A 138 -68.25 19.48 28.96
CA THR A 138 -67.11 20.32 28.59
C THR A 138 -65.78 19.57 28.77
N ALA A 139 -65.66 18.84 29.86
CA ALA A 139 -64.49 17.97 30.08
C ALA A 139 -64.40 16.83 29.04
N ALA A 140 -65.54 16.25 28.66
CA ALA A 140 -65.63 15.21 27.62
C ALA A 140 -65.20 15.75 26.25
N LEU A 141 -65.61 16.97 25.91
CA LEU A 141 -65.15 17.63 24.67
C LEU A 141 -63.66 17.90 24.70
N ALA A 142 -63.13 18.47 25.79
CA ALA A 142 -61.70 18.73 25.92
C ALA A 142 -60.86 17.45 25.78
N LYS A 143 -61.34 16.31 26.35
CA LYS A 143 -60.70 15.01 26.17
C LYS A 143 -60.73 14.54 24.73
N ALA A 144 -61.84 14.71 24.04
CA ALA A 144 -61.99 14.33 22.61
C ALA A 144 -61.08 15.19 21.72
N ASP A 145 -60.96 16.50 22.00
CA ASP A 145 -60.08 17.42 21.27
C ASP A 145 -58.62 17.02 21.44
N ALA A 146 -58.18 16.72 22.69
CA ALA A 146 -56.82 16.27 22.98
C ALA A 146 -56.49 14.93 22.27
N ASN A 147 -57.45 13.98 22.27
CA ASN A 147 -57.29 12.70 21.57
C ASN A 147 -57.15 12.87 20.06
N LEU A 148 -57.95 13.73 19.44
CA LEU A 148 -57.87 14.04 18.04
C LEU A 148 -56.54 14.70 17.68
N ALA A 149 -56.04 15.62 18.51
CA ALA A 149 -54.73 16.25 18.32
C ALA A 149 -53.60 15.22 18.39
N LEU A 150 -53.65 14.27 19.32
CA LEU A 150 -52.70 13.18 19.42
C LEU A 150 -52.65 12.32 18.18
N LEU A 151 -53.82 11.84 17.72
CA LEU A 151 -53.90 10.96 16.56
C LEU A 151 -53.53 11.66 15.23
N LYS A 152 -53.82 12.98 15.10
CA LYS A 152 -53.32 13.79 14.00
C LYS A 152 -51.79 13.90 14.01
N ALA A 153 -51.17 14.06 15.18
CA ALA A 153 -49.71 14.08 15.29
C ALA A 153 -49.09 12.72 14.93
N VAL A 154 -49.70 11.60 15.34
CA VAL A 154 -49.28 10.25 14.99
C VAL A 154 -49.40 10.03 13.47
N TYR A 155 -50.52 10.41 12.85
CA TYR A 155 -50.72 10.31 11.40
C TYR A 155 -49.64 11.09 10.66
N THR A 156 -49.37 12.33 11.04
CA THR A 156 -48.36 13.17 10.40
C THR A 156 -46.95 12.54 10.52
N GLN A 157 -46.60 11.98 11.71
CA GLN A 157 -45.36 11.27 11.90
C GLN A 157 -45.25 10.04 11.02
N THR A 158 -46.29 9.22 10.96
CA THR A 158 -46.33 8.00 10.12
C THR A 158 -46.23 8.34 8.63
N GLN A 159 -46.92 9.41 8.19
CA GLN A 159 -46.86 9.90 6.82
C GLN A 159 -45.49 10.47 6.42
N ALA A 160 -44.79 11.16 7.37
CA ALA A 160 -43.45 11.71 7.13
C ALA A 160 -42.43 10.61 6.91
N GLY A 161 -42.63 9.43 7.55
CA GLY A 161 -41.70 8.30 7.46
C GLY A 161 -40.32 8.60 8.07
N PRO A 162 -39.27 7.88 7.66
CA PRO A 162 -37.93 8.02 8.19
C PRO A 162 -37.36 9.43 8.01
N THR A 163 -36.68 9.90 9.03
CA THR A 163 -36.06 11.23 9.09
C THR A 163 -34.85 11.33 8.13
N LYS A 164 -34.38 12.55 7.92
CA LYS A 164 -33.13 12.78 7.16
C LYS A 164 -31.93 12.11 7.84
N GLU A 165 -31.90 12.14 9.16
CA GLU A 165 -30.85 11.57 9.99
C GLU A 165 -30.82 10.06 9.88
N GLU A 166 -31.99 9.39 9.91
CA GLU A 166 -32.07 7.94 9.73
C GLU A 166 -31.61 7.50 8.34
N ARG A 167 -31.97 8.26 7.30
CA ARG A 167 -31.48 8.03 5.92
C ARG A 167 -29.97 8.22 5.83
N ALA A 168 -29.42 9.31 6.44
CA ALA A 168 -27.99 9.56 6.46
C ALA A 168 -27.21 8.46 7.20
N ILE A 169 -27.77 7.91 8.28
CA ILE A 169 -27.18 6.76 8.98
C ILE A 169 -27.17 5.52 8.08
N ALA A 170 -28.26 5.27 7.34
CA ALA A 170 -28.34 4.13 6.42
C ALA A 170 -27.34 4.28 5.26
N ASP A 171 -27.19 5.49 4.71
CA ASP A 171 -26.19 5.80 3.69
C ASP A 171 -24.78 5.56 4.21
N ALA A 172 -24.44 6.11 5.40
CA ALA A 172 -23.12 5.93 6.01
C ALA A 172 -22.76 4.47 6.31
N LYS A 173 -23.76 3.61 6.61
CA LYS A 173 -23.53 2.17 6.77
C LYS A 173 -23.14 1.50 5.46
N VAL A 174 -23.75 1.89 4.34
CA VAL A 174 -23.39 1.39 3.02
C VAL A 174 -21.97 1.85 2.66
N ASP A 175 -21.66 3.13 2.85
CA ASP A 175 -20.33 3.68 2.57
C ASP A 175 -19.23 2.97 3.38
N LEU A 176 -19.49 2.68 4.66
CA LEU A 176 -18.57 1.93 5.51
C LEU A 176 -18.34 0.50 4.99
N ALA A 177 -19.40 -0.18 4.60
CA ALA A 177 -19.30 -1.55 4.08
C ALA A 177 -18.56 -1.58 2.72
N GLU A 178 -18.78 -0.59 1.86
CA GLU A 178 -18.08 -0.45 0.58
C GLU A 178 -16.60 -0.11 0.78
N ALA A 179 -16.26 0.75 1.73
CA ALA A 179 -14.88 1.03 2.10
C ALA A 179 -14.16 -0.22 2.62
N THR A 180 -14.86 -1.09 3.37
CA THR A 180 -14.31 -2.36 3.84
C THR A 180 -14.01 -3.31 2.68
N ILE A 181 -14.88 -3.40 1.67
CA ILE A 181 -14.62 -4.17 0.45
C ILE A 181 -13.37 -3.63 -0.25
N ALA A 182 -13.28 -2.31 -0.46
CA ALA A 182 -12.15 -1.69 -1.13
C ALA A 182 -10.82 -1.96 -0.44
N ASP A 183 -10.78 -1.93 0.90
CA ASP A 183 -9.58 -2.26 1.69
C ASP A 183 -9.15 -3.72 1.49
N LEU A 184 -10.10 -4.66 1.56
CA LEU A 184 -9.82 -6.08 1.39
C LEU A 184 -9.42 -6.43 -0.06
N GLU A 185 -10.05 -5.82 -1.06
CA GLU A 185 -9.68 -5.99 -2.47
C GLU A 185 -8.30 -5.40 -2.77
N ALA A 186 -7.94 -4.26 -2.17
CA ALA A 186 -6.59 -3.70 -2.27
C ALA A 186 -5.54 -4.64 -1.65
N LYS A 187 -5.85 -5.28 -0.51
CA LYS A 187 -4.99 -6.31 0.10
C LYS A 187 -4.88 -7.54 -0.80
N LEU A 188 -5.98 -7.98 -1.39
CA LEU A 188 -6.01 -9.11 -2.33
C LEU A 188 -5.20 -8.79 -3.60
N ALA A 189 -5.26 -7.59 -4.13
CA ALA A 189 -4.45 -7.18 -5.28
C ALA A 189 -2.94 -7.29 -5.00
N LYS A 190 -2.50 -7.03 -3.76
CA LYS A 190 -1.10 -7.16 -3.33
C LYS A 190 -0.59 -8.60 -3.25
N THR A 191 -1.45 -9.61 -3.38
CA THR A 191 -1.06 -11.02 -3.49
C THR A 191 -0.53 -11.37 -4.89
N THR A 192 -0.74 -10.51 -5.87
CA THR A 192 -0.17 -10.62 -7.21
C THR A 192 1.08 -9.76 -7.29
N LEU A 193 2.25 -10.41 -7.40
CA LEU A 193 3.53 -9.72 -7.50
C LEU A 193 3.75 -9.29 -8.94
N VAL A 194 4.03 -7.98 -9.14
CA VAL A 194 4.26 -7.39 -10.45
C VAL A 194 5.65 -6.78 -10.55
N ALA A 195 6.19 -6.70 -11.77
CA ALA A 195 7.48 -6.07 -12.03
C ALA A 195 7.42 -4.55 -11.78
N PRO A 196 8.28 -3.99 -10.91
CA PRO A 196 8.32 -2.55 -10.64
C PRO A 196 8.99 -1.74 -11.77
N ALA A 197 9.83 -2.40 -12.58
CA ALA A 197 10.58 -1.82 -13.69
C ALA A 197 10.74 -2.84 -14.82
N ASP A 198 11.18 -2.37 -15.99
CA ASP A 198 11.61 -3.24 -17.07
C ASP A 198 12.94 -3.92 -16.68
N GLY A 199 13.09 -5.21 -16.97
CA GLY A 199 14.29 -5.95 -16.58
C GLY A 199 14.25 -7.40 -17.01
N VAL A 200 15.17 -8.18 -16.47
CA VAL A 200 15.28 -9.63 -16.67
C VAL A 200 15.08 -10.32 -15.34
N VAL A 201 14.29 -11.40 -15.30
CA VAL A 201 14.11 -12.21 -14.09
C VAL A 201 15.44 -12.88 -13.74
N GLY A 202 15.96 -12.56 -12.57
CA GLY A 202 17.19 -13.19 -12.06
C GLY A 202 16.90 -14.51 -11.35
N LEU A 203 17.27 -14.59 -10.08
CA LEU A 203 17.12 -15.81 -9.27
C LEU A 203 15.69 -15.92 -8.70
N LEU A 204 15.10 -17.12 -8.80
CA LEU A 204 13.94 -17.49 -7.99
C LEU A 204 14.44 -17.96 -6.61
N VAL A 205 14.05 -17.23 -5.56
CA VAL A 205 14.51 -17.46 -4.17
C VAL A 205 13.58 -18.39 -3.43
N ALA A 206 12.27 -18.26 -3.69
CA ALA A 206 11.24 -19.05 -3.02
C ALA A 206 10.81 -20.26 -3.88
N GLU A 207 10.23 -21.27 -3.24
CA GLU A 207 9.72 -22.48 -3.90
C GLU A 207 8.18 -22.48 -3.98
N LEU A 208 7.62 -23.17 -4.98
CA LEU A 208 6.17 -23.33 -5.10
C LEU A 208 5.62 -24.08 -3.88
N GLY A 209 4.53 -23.54 -3.32
CA GLY A 209 3.91 -24.08 -2.12
C GLY A 209 4.51 -23.55 -0.81
N GLU A 210 5.60 -22.79 -0.84
CA GLU A 210 6.19 -22.17 0.33
C GLU A 210 5.27 -21.08 0.92
N ALA A 211 5.25 -21.00 2.25
CA ALA A 211 4.56 -19.92 2.96
C ALA A 211 5.48 -18.70 3.01
N ILE A 212 5.04 -17.60 2.41
CA ILE A 212 5.83 -16.38 2.29
C ILE A 212 5.31 -15.33 3.27
N SER A 213 6.23 -14.70 4.00
CA SER A 213 5.96 -13.58 4.89
C SER A 213 6.15 -12.23 4.18
N PRO A 214 5.51 -11.15 4.67
CA PRO A 214 5.75 -9.80 4.15
C PRO A 214 7.24 -9.43 4.19
N GLY A 215 7.76 -8.91 3.07
CA GLY A 215 9.17 -8.54 2.93
C GLY A 215 10.14 -9.69 2.65
N GLN A 216 9.69 -10.94 2.64
CA GLN A 216 10.51 -12.09 2.26
C GLN A 216 10.69 -12.11 0.73
N PRO A 217 11.92 -12.08 0.19
CA PRO A 217 12.15 -12.09 -1.24
C PRO A 217 11.67 -13.40 -1.89
N VAL A 218 10.90 -13.27 -2.98
CA VAL A 218 10.42 -14.41 -3.78
C VAL A 218 11.30 -14.61 -5.01
N MET A 219 11.78 -13.52 -5.59
CA MET A 219 12.68 -13.54 -6.73
C MET A 219 13.45 -12.24 -6.84
N THR A 220 14.43 -12.19 -7.73
CA THR A 220 15.17 -10.97 -8.08
C THR A 220 14.85 -10.54 -9.51
N LEU A 221 14.92 -9.22 -9.73
CA LEU A 221 14.76 -8.59 -11.04
C LEU A 221 16.02 -7.76 -11.32
N GLU A 222 16.72 -8.10 -12.39
CA GLU A 222 17.91 -7.40 -12.86
C GLU A 222 17.50 -6.28 -13.81
N VAL A 223 17.93 -5.04 -13.50
CA VAL A 223 17.60 -3.86 -14.31
C VAL A 223 18.83 -3.47 -15.14
N GLY A 224 18.96 -4.09 -16.30
CA GLY A 224 20.15 -4.00 -17.16
C GLY A 224 20.53 -2.61 -17.65
N SER A 225 19.66 -1.60 -17.48
CA SER A 225 19.96 -0.21 -17.82
C SER A 225 20.84 0.51 -16.80
N GLU A 226 20.99 -0.05 -15.60
CA GLU A 226 21.70 0.56 -14.48
C GLU A 226 22.92 -0.28 -14.08
N ARG A 227 23.88 -0.41 -15.00
CA ARG A 227 25.17 -1.09 -14.74
C ARG A 227 26.22 -0.09 -14.31
N TRP A 228 27.10 -0.49 -13.39
CA TRP A 228 28.25 0.31 -12.97
C TRP A 228 29.45 -0.57 -12.65
N PHE A 229 30.62 0.07 -12.62
CA PHE A 229 31.88 -0.58 -12.24
C PHE A 229 32.28 -0.19 -10.83
N THR A 230 32.73 -1.15 -10.05
CA THR A 230 33.31 -0.91 -8.73
C THR A 230 34.77 -1.36 -8.72
N LEU A 231 35.64 -0.47 -8.30
CA LEU A 231 37.08 -0.74 -8.16
C LEU A 231 37.54 -0.43 -6.74
N THR A 232 38.50 -1.20 -6.27
CA THR A 232 39.23 -0.87 -5.03
C THR A 232 40.61 -0.38 -5.41
N ILE A 233 40.91 0.86 -5.07
CA ILE A 233 42.16 1.53 -5.44
C ILE A 233 42.85 1.99 -4.17
N ARG A 234 44.15 1.64 -4.00
CA ARG A 234 44.98 2.16 -2.90
C ARG A 234 45.21 3.66 -3.08
N GLU A 235 45.36 4.38 -1.98
CA GLU A 235 45.55 5.82 -1.96
C GLU A 235 46.78 6.27 -2.79
N ASP A 236 47.88 5.52 -2.73
CA ASP A 236 49.12 5.78 -3.51
C ASP A 236 48.90 5.61 -5.04
N ARG A 237 47.85 4.94 -5.42
CA ARG A 237 47.48 4.68 -6.83
C ARG A 237 46.24 5.44 -7.26
N LEU A 238 45.66 6.26 -6.41
CA LEU A 238 44.47 7.05 -6.70
C LEU A 238 44.78 8.13 -7.74
N ALA A 239 45.96 8.71 -7.67
CA ALA A 239 46.47 9.76 -8.61
C ALA A 239 45.39 10.85 -8.86
N ASP A 240 45.07 11.08 -10.16
CA ASP A 240 44.13 12.13 -10.58
C ASP A 240 42.63 11.64 -10.62
N ILE A 241 42.34 10.50 -9.99
CA ILE A 241 40.96 9.98 -9.97
C ILE A 241 40.15 10.73 -8.91
N ALA A 242 39.20 11.53 -9.40
CA ALA A 242 38.26 12.30 -8.60
C ALA A 242 36.83 12.08 -9.09
N ILE A 243 35.85 12.49 -8.31
CA ILE A 243 34.45 12.47 -8.73
C ILE A 243 34.30 13.31 -10.01
N GLY A 244 33.70 12.74 -11.06
CA GLY A 244 33.54 13.34 -12.35
C GLY A 244 34.64 12.98 -13.38
N SER A 245 35.76 12.37 -12.95
CA SER A 245 36.81 11.91 -13.85
C SER A 245 36.31 10.85 -14.82
N LYS A 246 36.79 10.90 -16.05
CA LYS A 246 36.53 9.87 -17.06
C LYS A 246 37.61 8.82 -16.99
N LEU A 247 37.22 7.57 -16.90
CA LEU A 247 38.10 6.41 -16.84
C LEU A 247 37.83 5.51 -18.03
N GLN A 248 38.91 4.92 -18.58
CA GLN A 248 38.81 3.92 -19.64
C GLN A 248 38.92 2.53 -19.03
N PHE A 249 37.94 1.69 -19.26
CA PHE A 249 37.95 0.30 -18.83
C PHE A 249 38.15 -0.63 -20.02
N MET A 250 38.88 -1.70 -19.81
CA MET A 250 39.05 -2.78 -20.76
C MET A 250 38.34 -4.04 -20.23
N THR A 251 37.61 -4.68 -21.13
CA THR A 251 36.94 -5.97 -20.79
C THR A 251 37.84 -7.13 -21.22
N ALA A 252 37.54 -8.35 -20.73
CA ALA A 252 38.25 -9.58 -21.13
C ALA A 252 38.16 -9.85 -22.67
N ARG A 253 37.20 -9.25 -23.36
CA ARG A 253 37.02 -9.35 -24.80
C ARG A 253 37.80 -8.27 -25.58
N GLY A 254 38.54 -7.38 -24.87
CA GLY A 254 39.33 -6.30 -25.50
C GLY A 254 38.50 -5.05 -25.84
N ASN A 255 37.22 -4.99 -25.45
CA ASN A 255 36.41 -3.80 -25.67
C ASN A 255 36.80 -2.71 -24.65
N ARG A 256 36.92 -1.46 -25.16
CA ARG A 256 37.15 -0.28 -24.31
C ARG A 256 35.82 0.39 -24.00
N ILE A 257 35.64 0.75 -22.71
CA ILE A 257 34.42 1.36 -22.18
C ILE A 257 34.81 2.61 -21.41
N GLU A 258 34.24 3.74 -21.82
CA GLU A 258 34.38 4.99 -21.07
C GLU A 258 33.34 5.02 -19.96
N ALA A 259 33.79 5.26 -18.72
CA ALA A 259 32.90 5.46 -17.58
C ALA A 259 33.31 6.69 -16.78
N ARG A 260 32.37 7.30 -16.10
CA ARG A 260 32.55 8.47 -15.26
C ARG A 260 32.52 8.08 -13.80
N VAL A 261 33.46 8.55 -13.02
CA VAL A 261 33.47 8.35 -11.55
C VAL A 261 32.32 9.13 -10.94
N THR A 262 31.43 8.41 -10.27
CA THR A 262 30.25 8.96 -9.57
C THR A 262 30.38 8.90 -8.07
N GLU A 263 31.19 7.98 -7.54
CA GLU A 263 31.40 7.83 -6.12
C GLU A 263 32.89 7.52 -5.83
N LEU A 264 33.39 8.16 -4.78
CA LEU A 264 34.73 7.91 -4.23
C LEU A 264 34.63 7.93 -2.71
N ARG A 265 34.83 6.79 -2.06
CA ARG A 265 34.78 6.70 -0.61
C ARG A 265 35.91 5.83 -0.05
N PRO A 266 36.46 6.15 1.13
CA PRO A 266 37.45 5.31 1.78
C PRO A 266 36.84 3.96 2.18
N LEU A 267 37.57 2.88 1.94
CA LEU A 267 37.26 1.55 2.46
C LEU A 267 37.79 1.49 3.88
N GLY A 268 36.94 1.46 4.88
CA GLY A 268 37.39 1.32 6.27
C GLY A 268 36.77 2.29 7.26
N GLU A 269 35.76 3.05 6.89
CA GLU A 269 35.01 3.91 7.83
C GLU A 269 34.41 3.15 9.03
N PHE A 270 34.29 1.83 8.94
CA PHE A 270 33.80 0.98 10.04
C PHE A 270 34.88 0.09 10.69
N ALA A 271 36.12 0.07 10.19
CA ALA A 271 37.21 -0.70 10.77
C ALA A 271 38.00 0.15 11.76
N VAL A 272 37.58 0.15 13.02
CA VAL A 272 38.23 0.87 14.12
C VAL A 272 39.55 0.25 14.51
N TRP A 273 39.96 -0.88 13.91
CA TRP A 273 41.17 -1.62 14.27
C TRP A 273 42.13 -1.69 13.09
N ARG A 274 43.21 -0.91 13.18
CA ARG A 274 44.36 -1.04 12.30
C ARG A 274 45.36 -1.99 12.96
N ALA A 275 45.69 -3.09 12.31
CA ALA A 275 46.76 -3.94 12.74
C ALA A 275 48.09 -3.18 12.53
N ALA A 276 48.78 -2.80 13.61
CA ALA A 276 50.11 -2.25 13.49
C ALA A 276 51.06 -3.29 12.87
N ARG A 277 51.53 -3.05 11.65
CA ARG A 277 52.57 -3.83 11.02
C ARG A 277 53.94 -3.28 11.40
N ALA A 278 54.94 -4.14 11.27
CA ALA A 278 56.31 -3.85 11.65
C ALA A 278 56.90 -2.60 10.99
N VAL A 279 57.84 -1.98 11.69
CA VAL A 279 58.55 -0.72 11.35
C VAL A 279 58.91 -0.62 9.85
N GLY A 280 58.32 0.35 9.16
CA GLY A 280 58.71 0.73 7.78
C GLY A 280 57.61 0.67 6.72
N ASP A 281 56.43 0.09 7.00
CA ASP A 281 55.31 0.03 6.04
C ASP A 281 54.19 0.98 6.51
N HIS A 282 53.86 1.96 5.70
CA HIS A 282 52.76 2.85 5.99
C HIS A 282 51.43 2.14 5.64
N ASP A 283 50.49 2.09 6.60
CA ASP A 283 49.10 1.65 6.34
C ASP A 283 48.42 2.63 5.39
N ILE A 284 48.43 2.29 4.11
CA ILE A 284 47.82 3.08 3.04
C ILE A 284 46.38 2.67 2.93
N ASN A 285 45.47 3.64 2.98
CA ASN A 285 44.07 3.42 2.83
C ASN A 285 43.73 2.96 1.40
N SER A 286 42.63 2.20 1.27
CA SER A 286 42.05 1.87 -0.02
C SER A 286 40.71 2.61 -0.19
N PHE A 287 40.44 3.02 -1.41
CA PHE A 287 39.23 3.72 -1.77
C PHE A 287 38.37 2.83 -2.66
N LEU A 288 37.06 2.81 -2.40
CA LEU A 288 36.06 2.28 -3.30
C LEU A 288 35.70 3.38 -4.31
N VAL A 289 35.87 3.06 -5.58
CA VAL A 289 35.53 3.94 -6.70
C VAL A 289 34.37 3.30 -7.44
N ARG A 290 33.26 4.04 -7.58
CA ARG A 290 32.18 3.68 -8.49
C ARG A 290 32.30 4.52 -9.74
N ALA A 291 32.17 3.88 -10.89
CA ALA A 291 32.16 4.54 -12.20
C ALA A 291 31.00 4.02 -13.03
N ASP A 292 30.19 4.94 -13.52
CA ASP A 292 29.01 4.63 -14.33
C ASP A 292 29.37 4.80 -15.81
N PRO A 293 29.05 3.82 -16.71
CA PRO A 293 29.31 3.91 -18.13
C PRO A 293 28.65 5.15 -18.75
N VAL A 294 29.36 5.84 -19.64
CA VAL A 294 28.84 7.02 -20.34
C VAL A 294 27.77 6.65 -21.37
N ALA A 295 27.84 5.44 -21.91
CA ALA A 295 26.88 4.90 -22.87
C ALA A 295 26.45 3.49 -22.44
N PRO A 296 25.26 3.02 -22.84
CA PRO A 296 24.83 1.65 -22.60
C PRO A 296 25.89 0.65 -23.12
N VAL A 297 26.19 -0.35 -22.33
CA VAL A 297 27.23 -1.34 -22.65
C VAL A 297 26.59 -2.71 -22.77
N ASP A 298 26.54 -3.22 -23.99
CA ASP A 298 26.05 -4.56 -24.30
C ASP A 298 27.13 -5.62 -24.04
N GLY A 299 26.70 -6.80 -23.59
CA GLY A 299 27.56 -7.96 -23.42
C GLY A 299 28.46 -7.95 -22.17
N LEU A 300 28.18 -7.09 -21.21
CA LEU A 300 28.76 -7.12 -19.88
C LEU A 300 27.73 -7.66 -18.89
N GLU A 301 28.01 -8.81 -18.32
CA GLU A 301 27.17 -9.39 -17.30
C GLU A 301 27.65 -9.00 -15.88
N PRO A 302 26.77 -8.87 -14.88
CA PRO A 302 27.14 -8.65 -13.51
C PRO A 302 28.17 -9.70 -13.04
N GLY A 303 29.14 -9.29 -12.24
CA GLY A 303 30.23 -10.15 -11.80
C GLY A 303 31.40 -10.27 -12.76
N MET A 304 31.29 -9.81 -14.00
CA MET A 304 32.42 -9.79 -14.92
C MET A 304 33.51 -8.83 -14.43
N THR A 305 34.78 -9.19 -14.70
CA THR A 305 35.95 -8.38 -14.37
C THR A 305 36.23 -7.40 -15.50
N VAL A 306 36.49 -6.16 -15.13
CA VAL A 306 37.04 -5.12 -15.99
C VAL A 306 38.33 -4.59 -15.38
N TRP A 307 39.22 -4.04 -16.19
CA TRP A 307 40.42 -3.41 -15.66
C TRP A 307 40.60 -1.99 -16.19
N LEU A 308 41.13 -1.15 -15.32
CA LEU A 308 41.40 0.24 -15.68
C LEU A 308 42.57 0.31 -16.67
N ASP A 309 42.30 0.86 -17.86
CA ASP A 309 43.33 1.21 -18.81
C ASP A 309 43.95 2.55 -18.42
N ARG A 310 45.27 2.54 -18.11
CA ARG A 310 46.05 3.73 -17.75
C ARG A 310 47.04 4.07 -18.85
N SER A 311 46.66 3.89 -20.13
CA SER A 311 47.51 4.28 -21.23
C SER A 311 47.64 5.81 -21.38
#